data_dec20facf896dea3d68271f624d62ce7
#
_entry.id   dec20facf896dea3d68271f624d62ce7
#
_cell.length_a   1.000
_cell.length_b   1.000
_cell.length_c   1.000
_cell.angle_alpha   90.00
_cell.angle_beta   90.00
_cell.angle_gamma   90.00
#
_symmetry.space_group_name_H-M   'P 1'
#
loop_
_entity.id
_entity.type
_entity.pdbx_description
1 polymer ?
#
loop_
_entity_poly.entity_id
_entity_poly.type
_entity_poly.pdbx_seq_one_letter_code
_entity_poly.pdbx_strand_id
1 'polypeptide(L)'
;MKKLLLSLIVCFSTAITLAQSSPQLPKIMVIPFTKDGEDLKTILDENINSRIAITKIKEGFDSRGFTTVDFVGKLKIAKDNQVFTSDNQTDIKSKIIEMSGCDVYVVAEVDTKKDNTGASASIIISSYDTSTGNSLSNKVSNSGKFETDDTGRLVSKAVDKCMEEFIATMNMKFADIQKNGRSVLVDFSFSENSSYNMTSQVGNDKLALSDVLEEWFSTNSFNNNYHIQGTTNLKMIFDDVKIPVKDKNQNNYTTNKFALEIFKYLKTLGLEPSKEIKGSTIYLTIN
;
A
#
# COMPACT_ATOMS: atom_id res chain seq x y z
N MET A 1 78.28 -14.16 -1.48
CA MET A 1 77.04 -14.64 -2.20
C MET A 1 75.87 -14.39 -1.33
N LYS A 2 75.17 -13.26 -1.55
CA LYS A 2 73.99 -12.86 -0.79
C LYS A 2 72.75 -13.30 -1.57
N LYS A 3 71.95 -14.20 -1.01
CA LYS A 3 70.67 -14.64 -1.57
C LYS A 3 69.60 -13.56 -1.23
N LEU A 4 69.10 -12.91 -2.26
CA LEU A 4 67.99 -12.01 -2.16
C LEU A 4 66.67 -12.82 -2.11
N LEU A 5 65.98 -12.82 -0.98
CA LEU A 5 64.65 -13.40 -0.85
C LEU A 5 63.60 -12.31 -1.27
N LEU A 6 63.02 -12.50 -2.43
CA LEU A 6 61.91 -11.64 -2.91
C LEU A 6 60.61 -12.16 -2.30
N SER A 7 60.07 -11.44 -1.32
CA SER A 7 58.77 -11.73 -0.71
C SER A 7 57.65 -11.14 -1.57
N LEU A 8 56.92 -12.01 -2.25
CA LEU A 8 55.73 -11.65 -3.06
C LEU A 8 54.54 -11.53 -2.12
N ILE A 9 54.19 -10.31 -1.73
CA ILE A 9 52.96 -10.02 -0.99
C ILE A 9 51.80 -10.00 -2.00
N VAL A 10 51.05 -11.08 -2.04
CA VAL A 10 49.77 -11.15 -2.78
C VAL A 10 48.73 -10.45 -1.94
N CYS A 11 48.38 -9.20 -2.27
CA CYS A 11 47.23 -8.50 -1.75
C CYS A 11 45.94 -9.14 -2.29
N PHE A 12 45.34 -10.02 -1.50
CA PHE A 12 43.98 -10.49 -1.74
C PHE A 12 43.01 -9.32 -1.40
N SER A 13 42.72 -8.49 -2.38
CA SER A 13 41.60 -7.55 -2.30
C SER A 13 40.29 -8.34 -2.38
N THR A 14 39.73 -8.70 -1.23
CA THR A 14 38.37 -9.19 -1.13
C THR A 14 37.43 -8.04 -1.52
N ALA A 15 37.04 -8.00 -2.79
CA ALA A 15 35.92 -7.18 -3.23
C ALA A 15 34.65 -7.74 -2.55
N ILE A 16 34.25 -7.11 -1.45
CA ILE A 16 32.91 -7.32 -0.88
C ILE A 16 31.95 -6.71 -1.90
N THR A 17 31.49 -7.52 -2.83
CA THR A 17 30.30 -7.19 -3.64
C THR A 17 29.14 -7.10 -2.66
N LEU A 18 28.80 -5.89 -2.23
CA LEU A 18 27.49 -5.59 -1.68
C LEU A 18 26.49 -5.97 -2.78
N ALA A 19 25.92 -7.17 -2.66
CA ALA A 19 24.80 -7.57 -3.46
C ALA A 19 23.67 -6.58 -3.09
N GLN A 20 23.57 -5.48 -3.83
CA GLN A 20 22.37 -4.67 -3.84
C GLN A 20 21.27 -5.60 -4.33
N SER A 21 20.44 -6.11 -3.41
CA SER A 21 19.23 -6.82 -3.78
C SER A 21 18.45 -5.89 -4.70
N SER A 22 18.29 -6.30 -5.96
CA SER A 22 17.43 -5.59 -6.90
C SER A 22 16.07 -5.36 -6.20
N PRO A 23 15.49 -4.16 -6.28
CA PRO A 23 14.22 -3.88 -5.63
C PRO A 23 13.20 -4.94 -6.07
N GLN A 24 12.62 -5.62 -5.10
CA GLN A 24 11.63 -6.66 -5.38
C GLN A 24 10.40 -6.01 -6.01
N LEU A 25 10.01 -6.48 -7.19
CA LEU A 25 8.79 -6.00 -7.84
C LEU A 25 7.57 -6.31 -6.96
N PRO A 26 6.62 -5.35 -6.82
CA PRO A 26 5.42 -5.58 -6.04
C PRO A 26 4.52 -6.63 -6.67
N LYS A 27 3.78 -7.36 -5.84
CA LYS A 27 2.71 -8.25 -6.25
C LYS A 27 1.45 -7.43 -6.51
N ILE A 28 0.88 -7.52 -7.72
CA ILE A 28 -0.18 -6.64 -8.21
C ILE A 28 -1.53 -7.35 -8.25
N MET A 29 -2.61 -6.67 -7.85
CA MET A 29 -3.98 -7.08 -8.14
C MET A 29 -4.69 -5.99 -8.95
N VAL A 30 -5.29 -6.35 -10.09
CA VAL A 30 -6.09 -5.41 -10.91
C VAL A 30 -7.56 -5.65 -10.65
N ILE A 31 -8.30 -4.59 -10.34
CA ILE A 31 -9.72 -4.63 -9.97
C ILE A 31 -10.52 -3.59 -10.77
N PRO A 32 -11.82 -3.81 -11.01
CA PRO A 32 -12.66 -2.80 -11.64
C PRO A 32 -12.95 -1.65 -10.66
N PHE A 33 -13.17 -0.46 -11.22
CA PHE A 33 -13.85 0.60 -10.52
C PHE A 33 -15.31 0.21 -10.27
N THR A 34 -15.84 0.54 -9.10
CA THR A 34 -17.24 0.34 -8.73
C THR A 34 -17.77 1.61 -8.12
N LYS A 35 -18.96 2.04 -8.51
CA LYS A 35 -19.72 3.09 -7.82
C LYS A 35 -20.37 2.51 -6.55
N ASP A 36 -20.75 3.38 -5.65
CA ASP A 36 -21.50 2.97 -4.47
C ASP A 36 -22.82 2.28 -4.90
N GLY A 37 -23.04 1.09 -4.34
CA GLY A 37 -24.22 0.27 -4.64
C GLY A 37 -24.11 -0.62 -5.89
N GLU A 38 -23.04 -0.53 -6.70
CA GLU A 38 -22.83 -1.43 -7.84
C GLU A 38 -22.29 -2.81 -7.39
N ASP A 39 -22.90 -3.89 -7.88
CA ASP A 39 -22.40 -5.24 -7.63
C ASP A 39 -21.18 -5.55 -8.52
N LEU A 40 -20.07 -5.90 -7.88
CA LEU A 40 -18.84 -6.34 -8.54
C LEU A 40 -19.06 -7.48 -9.55
N LYS A 41 -19.99 -8.40 -9.26
CA LYS A 41 -20.31 -9.49 -10.16
C LYS A 41 -20.97 -8.95 -11.44
N THR A 42 -21.97 -8.09 -11.31
CA THR A 42 -22.67 -7.47 -12.42
C THR A 42 -21.70 -6.73 -13.34
N ILE A 43 -20.77 -5.94 -12.76
CA ILE A 43 -19.76 -5.23 -13.55
C ILE A 43 -18.87 -6.20 -14.31
N LEU A 44 -18.44 -7.31 -13.70
CA LEU A 44 -17.57 -8.28 -14.35
C LEU A 44 -18.32 -9.16 -15.37
N ASP A 45 -19.57 -9.50 -15.13
CA ASP A 45 -20.34 -10.39 -15.99
C ASP A 45 -20.94 -9.61 -17.19
N GLU A 46 -21.40 -8.38 -17.00
CA GLU A 46 -22.13 -7.60 -17.99
C GLU A 46 -21.24 -6.58 -18.73
N ASN A 47 -20.17 -6.07 -18.12
CA ASN A 47 -19.32 -5.06 -18.74
C ASN A 47 -18.07 -5.67 -19.37
N ILE A 48 -18.18 -6.05 -20.65
CA ILE A 48 -17.06 -6.62 -21.40
C ILE A 48 -15.86 -5.68 -21.51
N ASN A 49 -16.09 -4.36 -21.61
CA ASN A 49 -15.02 -3.37 -21.71
C ASN A 49 -14.19 -3.30 -20.42
N SER A 50 -14.82 -3.39 -19.26
CA SER A 50 -14.13 -3.47 -17.97
C SER A 50 -13.28 -4.75 -17.87
N ARG A 51 -13.80 -5.90 -18.32
CA ARG A 51 -13.01 -7.15 -18.35
C ARG A 51 -11.80 -7.05 -19.28
N ILE A 52 -11.97 -6.47 -20.47
CA ILE A 52 -10.87 -6.25 -21.43
C ILE A 52 -9.82 -5.35 -20.80
N ALA A 53 -10.21 -4.24 -20.15
CA ALA A 53 -9.28 -3.33 -19.49
C ALA A 53 -8.47 -4.04 -18.40
N ILE A 54 -9.15 -4.76 -17.48
CA ILE A 54 -8.50 -5.51 -16.41
C ILE A 54 -7.51 -6.52 -16.98
N THR A 55 -7.92 -7.28 -18.00
CA THR A 55 -7.08 -8.28 -18.64
C THR A 55 -5.86 -7.63 -19.31
N LYS A 56 -6.05 -6.54 -20.04
CA LYS A 56 -4.96 -5.82 -20.70
C LYS A 56 -3.97 -5.19 -19.73
N ILE A 57 -4.46 -4.60 -18.66
CA ILE A 57 -3.59 -4.04 -17.60
C ILE A 57 -2.79 -5.17 -16.96
N LYS A 58 -3.45 -6.31 -16.65
CA LYS A 58 -2.79 -7.48 -16.10
C LYS A 58 -1.70 -8.02 -17.03
N GLU A 59 -1.99 -8.20 -18.33
CA GLU A 59 -1.00 -8.58 -19.34
C GLU A 59 0.18 -7.60 -19.40
N GLY A 60 -0.10 -6.30 -19.26
CA GLY A 60 0.93 -5.26 -19.23
C GLY A 60 1.88 -5.41 -18.03
N PHE A 61 1.41 -5.85 -16.88
CA PHE A 61 2.24 -6.18 -15.73
C PHE A 61 2.98 -7.51 -15.90
N ASP A 62 2.25 -8.57 -16.31
CA ASP A 62 2.82 -9.91 -16.49
C ASP A 62 3.99 -9.89 -17.50
N SER A 63 3.84 -9.17 -18.62
CA SER A 63 4.87 -9.03 -19.67
C SER A 63 6.14 -8.31 -19.19
N ARG A 64 6.08 -7.60 -18.06
CA ARG A 64 7.21 -6.91 -17.42
C ARG A 64 7.73 -7.63 -16.18
N GLY A 65 7.31 -8.88 -15.96
CA GLY A 65 7.82 -9.75 -14.89
C GLY A 65 7.20 -9.51 -13.52
N PHE A 66 6.10 -8.76 -13.42
CA PHE A 66 5.35 -8.66 -12.17
C PHE A 66 4.59 -9.93 -11.87
N THR A 67 4.45 -10.25 -10.58
CA THR A 67 3.51 -11.29 -10.14
C THR A 67 2.13 -10.66 -9.99
N THR A 68 1.14 -11.16 -10.74
CA THR A 68 -0.23 -10.68 -10.64
C THR A 68 -1.14 -11.66 -9.90
N VAL A 69 -2.12 -11.13 -9.18
CA VAL A 69 -3.18 -11.89 -8.50
C VAL A 69 -4.48 -11.75 -9.29
N ASP A 70 -5.11 -12.87 -9.56
CA ASP A 70 -6.40 -12.88 -10.23
C ASP A 70 -7.54 -12.50 -9.27
N PHE A 71 -8.09 -11.30 -9.46
CA PHE A 71 -9.21 -10.79 -8.68
C PHE A 71 -10.49 -11.60 -8.91
N VAL A 72 -10.79 -11.96 -10.16
CA VAL A 72 -12.01 -12.71 -10.49
C VAL A 72 -12.00 -14.10 -9.85
N GLY A 73 -10.86 -14.78 -9.91
CA GLY A 73 -10.67 -16.07 -9.24
C GLY A 73 -10.83 -15.96 -7.72
N LYS A 74 -10.26 -14.92 -7.11
CA LYS A 74 -10.42 -14.66 -5.66
C LYS A 74 -11.87 -14.35 -5.28
N LEU A 75 -12.58 -13.55 -6.11
CA LEU A 75 -13.99 -13.26 -5.89
C LEU A 75 -14.87 -14.53 -5.92
N LYS A 76 -14.61 -15.45 -6.86
CA LYS A 76 -15.32 -16.75 -6.92
C LYS A 76 -15.09 -17.56 -5.65
N ILE A 77 -13.85 -17.76 -5.24
CA ILE A 77 -13.51 -18.53 -4.02
C ILE A 77 -14.15 -17.89 -2.78
N ALA A 78 -14.15 -16.58 -2.69
CA ALA A 78 -14.74 -15.86 -1.57
C ALA A 78 -16.27 -16.08 -1.47
N LYS A 79 -16.96 -16.14 -2.61
CA LYS A 79 -18.41 -16.44 -2.67
C LYS A 79 -18.72 -17.89 -2.31
N ASP A 80 -17.95 -18.85 -2.85
CA ASP A 80 -18.17 -20.27 -2.61
C ASP A 80 -18.01 -20.64 -1.13
N ASN A 81 -17.14 -19.96 -0.42
CA ASN A 81 -16.88 -20.21 1.00
C ASN A 81 -17.84 -19.49 1.96
N GLN A 82 -18.89 -18.82 1.49
CA GLN A 82 -19.82 -18.01 2.32
C GLN A 82 -19.11 -17.05 3.31
N VAL A 83 -17.91 -16.62 2.98
CA VAL A 83 -17.09 -15.73 3.84
C VAL A 83 -17.75 -14.36 4.00
N PHE A 84 -18.75 -14.05 3.16
CA PHE A 84 -19.41 -12.75 3.12
C PHE A 84 -20.88 -12.89 3.55
N THR A 85 -21.14 -12.56 4.80
CA THR A 85 -22.50 -12.49 5.37
C THR A 85 -23.05 -11.05 5.39
N SER A 86 -22.31 -10.07 4.87
CA SER A 86 -22.71 -8.65 4.95
C SER A 86 -23.16 -8.10 3.60
N ASP A 87 -24.21 -7.29 3.64
CA ASP A 87 -24.84 -6.64 2.47
C ASP A 87 -23.99 -5.52 1.82
N ASN A 88 -22.77 -5.26 2.32
CA ASN A 88 -21.94 -4.15 1.83
C ASN A 88 -20.88 -4.62 0.83
N GLN A 89 -21.07 -4.27 -0.44
CA GLN A 89 -20.16 -4.55 -1.57
C GLN A 89 -18.75 -3.95 -1.38
N THR A 90 -18.65 -2.80 -0.70
CA THR A 90 -17.37 -2.16 -0.35
C THR A 90 -16.52 -3.06 0.54
N ASP A 91 -17.16 -3.77 1.48
CA ASP A 91 -16.46 -4.69 2.38
C ASP A 91 -15.90 -5.91 1.64
N ILE A 92 -16.62 -6.41 0.62
CA ILE A 92 -16.20 -7.55 -0.18
C ILE A 92 -14.90 -7.23 -0.94
N LYS A 93 -14.85 -6.08 -1.60
CA LYS A 93 -13.68 -5.61 -2.35
C LYS A 93 -12.46 -5.46 -1.43
N SER A 94 -12.63 -4.78 -0.32
CA SER A 94 -11.57 -4.55 0.67
C SER A 94 -11.05 -5.86 1.25
N LYS A 95 -11.93 -6.80 1.62
CA LYS A 95 -11.55 -8.13 2.11
C LYS A 95 -10.79 -8.95 1.07
N ILE A 96 -11.21 -8.92 -0.21
CA ILE A 96 -10.49 -9.63 -1.28
C ILE A 96 -9.08 -9.06 -1.44
N ILE A 97 -8.92 -7.73 -1.42
CA ILE A 97 -7.62 -7.06 -1.50
C ILE A 97 -6.74 -7.50 -0.32
N GLU A 98 -7.23 -7.43 0.91
CA GLU A 98 -6.50 -7.87 2.12
C GLU A 98 -6.08 -9.35 2.04
N MET A 99 -7.01 -10.24 1.67
CA MET A 99 -6.75 -11.69 1.59
C MET A 99 -5.89 -12.09 0.39
N SER A 100 -5.66 -11.19 -0.56
CA SER A 100 -4.88 -11.47 -1.77
C SER A 100 -3.39 -11.59 -1.51
N GLY A 101 -2.91 -10.90 -0.47
CA GLY A 101 -1.47 -10.72 -0.21
C GLY A 101 -0.76 -9.93 -1.31
N CYS A 102 -1.48 -9.08 -2.06
CA CYS A 102 -0.86 -8.16 -3.00
C CYS A 102 -0.25 -6.96 -2.25
N ASP A 103 0.84 -6.42 -2.80
CA ASP A 103 1.50 -5.21 -2.28
C ASP A 103 0.82 -3.95 -2.81
N VAL A 104 0.32 -4.03 -4.03
CA VAL A 104 -0.33 -2.93 -4.76
C VAL A 104 -1.62 -3.42 -5.40
N TYR A 105 -2.70 -2.67 -5.27
CA TYR A 105 -3.89 -2.88 -6.08
C TYR A 105 -4.07 -1.74 -7.09
N VAL A 106 -4.59 -2.10 -8.26
CA VAL A 106 -4.80 -1.20 -9.40
C VAL A 106 -6.28 -1.17 -9.73
N VAL A 107 -6.88 0.01 -9.72
CA VAL A 107 -8.27 0.24 -10.09
C VAL A 107 -8.33 0.69 -11.54
N ALA A 108 -9.18 0.04 -12.35
CA ALA A 108 -9.42 0.38 -13.74
C ALA A 108 -10.87 0.85 -13.91
N GLU A 109 -11.04 2.07 -14.43
CA GLU A 109 -12.33 2.63 -14.83
C GLU A 109 -12.33 2.84 -16.35
N VAL A 110 -13.42 2.44 -17.01
CA VAL A 110 -13.57 2.51 -18.47
C VAL A 110 -14.84 3.26 -18.82
N ASP A 111 -14.70 4.23 -19.72
CA ASP A 111 -15.82 4.90 -20.39
C ASP A 111 -15.68 4.73 -21.90
N THR A 112 -16.77 4.40 -22.58
CA THR A 112 -16.82 4.28 -24.04
C THR A 112 -17.91 5.17 -24.61
N LYS A 113 -17.57 5.92 -25.66
CA LYS A 113 -18.49 6.81 -26.37
C LYS A 113 -18.59 6.37 -27.82
N LYS A 114 -19.83 6.32 -28.33
CA LYS A 114 -20.14 6.02 -29.72
C LYS A 114 -21.14 7.03 -30.24
N ASP A 115 -20.88 7.53 -31.45
CA ASP A 115 -21.79 8.39 -32.21
C ASP A 115 -21.71 8.05 -33.71
N ASN A 116 -22.42 8.83 -34.52
CA ASN A 116 -22.50 8.60 -35.98
C ASN A 116 -21.16 8.74 -36.72
N THR A 117 -20.12 9.25 -36.09
CA THR A 117 -18.80 9.48 -36.68
C THR A 117 -17.72 8.55 -36.13
N GLY A 118 -18.12 7.59 -35.27
CA GLY A 118 -17.22 6.57 -34.75
C GLY A 118 -17.33 6.38 -33.24
N ALA A 119 -16.37 5.65 -32.67
CA ALA A 119 -16.29 5.37 -31.24
C ALA A 119 -14.93 5.74 -30.64
N SER A 120 -14.90 5.96 -29.34
CA SER A 120 -13.70 6.18 -28.54
C SER A 120 -13.81 5.48 -27.19
N ALA A 121 -12.68 5.15 -26.59
CA ALA A 121 -12.59 4.64 -25.24
C ALA A 121 -11.66 5.53 -24.41
N SER A 122 -12.06 5.82 -23.18
CA SER A 122 -11.24 6.47 -22.17
C SER A 122 -11.02 5.50 -21.01
N ILE A 123 -9.84 5.51 -20.42
CA ILE A 123 -9.50 4.72 -19.26
C ILE A 123 -8.85 5.58 -18.19
N ILE A 124 -9.23 5.34 -16.94
CA ILE A 124 -8.54 5.87 -15.77
C ILE A 124 -7.94 4.68 -15.04
N ILE A 125 -6.63 4.72 -14.81
CA ILE A 125 -5.90 3.68 -14.08
C ILE A 125 -5.27 4.33 -12.85
N SER A 126 -5.54 3.77 -11.67
CA SER A 126 -5.02 4.26 -10.39
C SER A 126 -4.43 3.11 -9.59
N SER A 127 -3.21 3.25 -9.07
CA SER A 127 -2.57 2.26 -8.20
C SER A 127 -2.40 2.78 -6.79
N TYR A 128 -2.54 1.87 -5.84
CA TYR A 128 -2.50 2.17 -4.41
C TYR A 128 -1.68 1.14 -3.66
N ASP A 129 -0.92 1.58 -2.66
CA ASP A 129 -0.32 0.69 -1.66
C ASP A 129 -1.43 0.00 -0.86
N THR A 130 -1.40 -1.33 -0.80
CA THR A 130 -2.47 -2.12 -0.14
C THR A 130 -2.52 -1.87 1.37
N SER A 131 -1.38 -1.59 2.00
CA SER A 131 -1.30 -1.42 3.46
C SER A 131 -1.79 -0.06 3.94
N THR A 132 -1.58 1.00 3.15
CA THR A 132 -1.87 2.37 3.55
C THR A 132 -3.00 3.02 2.77
N GLY A 133 -3.34 2.49 1.58
CA GLY A 133 -4.25 3.11 0.64
C GLY A 133 -3.66 4.34 -0.10
N ASN A 134 -2.37 4.64 0.11
CA ASN A 134 -1.73 5.78 -0.54
C ASN A 134 -1.57 5.56 -2.04
N SER A 135 -1.85 6.60 -2.83
CA SER A 135 -1.74 6.56 -4.29
C SER A 135 -0.28 6.50 -4.76
N LEU A 136 0.00 5.53 -5.63
CA LEU A 136 1.33 5.34 -6.23
C LEU A 136 1.41 5.88 -7.66
N SER A 137 0.38 5.70 -8.47
CA SER A 137 0.33 6.22 -9.84
C SER A 137 -1.11 6.40 -10.29
N ASN A 138 -1.36 7.45 -11.08
CA ASN A 138 -2.66 7.70 -11.69
C ASN A 138 -2.42 8.14 -13.13
N LYS A 139 -3.19 7.57 -14.06
CA LYS A 139 -3.16 7.95 -15.49
C LYS A 139 -4.55 7.94 -16.08
N VAL A 140 -4.79 8.93 -16.93
CA VAL A 140 -5.94 9.00 -17.82
C VAL A 140 -5.43 8.82 -19.24
N SER A 141 -6.06 7.96 -20.00
CA SER A 141 -5.71 7.74 -21.40
C SER A 141 -6.96 7.62 -22.28
N ASN A 142 -6.83 7.99 -23.54
CA ASN A 142 -7.89 7.92 -24.52
C ASN A 142 -7.39 7.25 -25.81
N SER A 143 -8.20 6.36 -26.38
CA SER A 143 -7.87 5.67 -27.62
C SER A 143 -7.68 6.61 -28.82
N GLY A 144 -8.36 7.75 -28.81
CA GLY A 144 -8.75 8.52 -29.98
C GLY A 144 -10.08 8.01 -30.54
N LYS A 145 -10.67 8.77 -31.47
CA LYS A 145 -11.92 8.41 -32.16
C LYS A 145 -11.64 7.67 -33.45
N PHE A 146 -12.34 6.57 -33.71
CA PHE A 146 -12.18 5.73 -34.87
C PHE A 146 -13.54 5.31 -35.40
N GLU A 147 -13.65 5.13 -36.73
CA GLU A 147 -14.80 4.51 -37.40
C GLU A 147 -14.80 3.01 -37.15
N THR A 148 -15.25 2.58 -35.96
CA THR A 148 -15.32 1.18 -35.56
C THR A 148 -16.38 0.98 -34.50
N ASP A 149 -16.96 -0.22 -34.49
CA ASP A 149 -17.85 -0.68 -33.43
C ASP A 149 -17.14 -1.51 -32.36
N ASP A 150 -15.87 -1.85 -32.58
CA ASP A 150 -15.05 -2.64 -31.65
C ASP A 150 -14.51 -1.77 -30.51
N THR A 151 -15.35 -1.55 -29.50
CA THR A 151 -14.99 -0.81 -28.30
C THR A 151 -13.88 -1.51 -27.50
N GLY A 152 -13.81 -2.84 -27.54
CA GLY A 152 -12.78 -3.61 -26.84
C GLY A 152 -11.38 -3.33 -27.39
N ARG A 153 -11.25 -3.21 -28.72
CA ARG A 153 -9.99 -2.79 -29.35
C ARG A 153 -9.60 -1.36 -28.96
N LEU A 154 -10.58 -0.46 -28.84
CA LEU A 154 -10.32 0.91 -28.40
C LEU A 154 -9.87 0.97 -26.94
N VAL A 155 -10.47 0.18 -26.05
CA VAL A 155 -10.04 0.02 -24.65
C VAL A 155 -8.60 -0.48 -24.61
N SER A 156 -8.26 -1.54 -25.34
CA SER A 156 -6.89 -2.06 -25.42
C SER A 156 -5.90 -0.98 -25.83
N LYS A 157 -6.25 -0.20 -26.88
CA LYS A 157 -5.40 0.90 -27.36
C LYS A 157 -5.21 2.02 -26.33
N ALA A 158 -6.26 2.34 -25.55
CA ALA A 158 -6.16 3.33 -24.48
C ALA A 158 -5.24 2.84 -23.35
N VAL A 159 -5.32 1.55 -22.98
CA VAL A 159 -4.41 0.94 -21.99
C VAL A 159 -2.97 0.99 -22.48
N ASP A 160 -2.69 0.49 -23.69
CA ASP A 160 -1.33 0.40 -24.24
C ASP A 160 -0.61 1.76 -24.23
N LYS A 161 -1.33 2.85 -24.50
CA LYS A 161 -0.78 4.21 -24.51
C LYS A 161 -0.23 4.69 -23.16
N CYS A 162 -0.76 4.22 -22.05
CA CYS A 162 -0.39 4.76 -20.72
C CYS A 162 0.37 3.77 -19.85
N MET A 163 0.40 2.47 -20.18
CA MET A 163 0.96 1.43 -19.30
C MET A 163 2.43 1.65 -18.95
N GLU A 164 3.24 2.05 -19.91
CA GLU A 164 4.68 2.22 -19.66
C GLU A 164 4.94 3.30 -18.63
N GLU A 165 4.38 4.48 -18.84
CA GLU A 165 4.55 5.62 -17.91
C GLU A 165 3.87 5.36 -16.57
N PHE A 166 2.71 4.67 -16.59
CA PHE A 166 2.00 4.28 -15.36
C PHE A 166 2.85 3.36 -14.48
N ILE A 167 3.42 2.30 -15.08
CA ILE A 167 4.27 1.34 -14.38
C ILE A 167 5.57 2.00 -13.91
N ALA A 168 6.20 2.83 -14.73
CA ALA A 168 7.42 3.53 -14.34
C ALA A 168 7.20 4.42 -13.10
N THR A 169 6.11 5.20 -13.08
CA THR A 169 5.74 6.05 -11.94
C THR A 169 5.43 5.22 -10.69
N MET A 170 4.65 4.15 -10.84
CA MET A 170 4.32 3.23 -9.74
C MET A 170 5.58 2.60 -9.14
N ASN A 171 6.48 2.09 -9.98
CA ASN A 171 7.72 1.46 -9.52
C ASN A 171 8.64 2.43 -8.80
N MET A 172 8.76 3.66 -9.30
CA MET A 172 9.57 4.69 -8.64
C MET A 172 9.07 4.96 -7.22
N LYS A 173 7.75 5.14 -7.05
CA LYS A 173 7.15 5.36 -5.71
C LYS A 173 7.21 4.12 -4.83
N PHE A 174 7.02 2.92 -5.40
CA PHE A 174 7.13 1.70 -4.63
C PHE A 174 8.57 1.43 -4.16
N ALA A 175 9.57 1.71 -5.00
CA ALA A 175 10.98 1.64 -4.62
C ALA A 175 11.33 2.64 -3.51
N ASP A 176 10.74 3.84 -3.54
CA ASP A 176 10.87 4.82 -2.45
C ASP A 176 10.30 4.29 -1.14
N ILE A 177 9.09 3.68 -1.19
CA ILE A 177 8.48 3.02 -0.03
C ILE A 177 9.35 1.88 0.51
N GLN A 178 9.95 1.07 -0.36
CA GLN A 178 10.87 0.00 0.08
C GLN A 178 12.11 0.54 0.79
N LYS A 179 12.63 1.65 0.31
CA LYS A 179 13.84 2.28 0.85
C LYS A 179 13.56 3.08 2.12
N ASN A 180 12.51 3.88 2.12
CA ASN A 180 12.23 4.89 3.14
C ASN A 180 11.09 4.50 4.09
N GLY A 181 10.38 3.39 3.82
CA GLY A 181 9.21 2.95 4.57
C GLY A 181 7.90 3.57 4.09
N ARG A 182 6.79 3.00 4.55
CA ARG A 182 5.45 3.56 4.36
C ARG A 182 5.19 4.67 5.35
N SER A 183 4.51 5.74 4.94
CA SER A 183 4.05 6.80 5.83
C SER A 183 2.72 6.43 6.45
N VAL A 184 2.64 6.49 7.77
CA VAL A 184 1.40 6.40 8.53
C VAL A 184 1.25 7.61 9.44
N LEU A 185 0.01 8.02 9.68
CA LEU A 185 -0.34 9.02 10.67
C LEU A 185 -0.74 8.31 11.97
N VAL A 186 -0.28 8.80 13.11
CA VAL A 186 -0.72 8.31 14.42
C VAL A 186 -1.27 9.45 15.24
N ASP A 187 -2.54 9.32 15.61
CA ASP A 187 -3.30 10.31 16.36
C ASP A 187 -3.61 9.77 17.75
N PHE A 188 -3.00 10.37 18.76
CA PHE A 188 -3.27 10.08 20.16
C PHE A 188 -4.27 11.07 20.73
N SER A 189 -5.30 10.55 21.39
CA SER A 189 -6.32 11.31 22.08
C SER A 189 -6.72 10.63 23.40
N PHE A 190 -7.57 11.28 24.18
CA PHE A 190 -8.10 10.75 25.43
C PHE A 190 -9.62 10.69 25.33
N SER A 191 -10.22 9.67 25.98
CA SER A 191 -11.67 9.64 26.16
C SER A 191 -12.09 10.73 27.17
N GLU A 192 -13.35 11.13 27.11
CA GLU A 192 -13.90 12.17 27.98
C GLU A 192 -13.73 11.85 29.47
N ASN A 193 -13.69 10.57 29.83
CA ASN A 193 -13.56 10.10 31.21
C ASN A 193 -12.13 9.72 31.58
N SER A 194 -11.16 9.93 30.71
CA SER A 194 -9.75 9.61 30.99
C SER A 194 -9.20 10.51 32.09
N SER A 195 -8.53 9.91 33.06
CA SER A 195 -7.77 10.64 34.08
C SER A 195 -6.38 11.07 33.60
N TYR A 196 -5.98 10.66 32.39
CA TYR A 196 -4.69 10.95 31.80
C TYR A 196 -4.75 12.11 30.82
N ASN A 197 -3.59 12.71 30.61
CA ASN A 197 -3.32 13.68 29.54
C ASN A 197 -1.85 13.57 29.10
N MET A 198 -1.41 14.34 28.11
CA MET A 198 -0.04 14.25 27.57
C MET A 198 1.06 14.61 28.59
N THR A 199 0.73 15.35 29.64
CA THR A 199 1.68 15.69 30.72
C THR A 199 1.62 14.72 31.89
N SER A 200 0.72 13.73 31.87
CA SER A 200 0.63 12.71 32.93
C SER A 200 1.90 11.88 33.00
N GLN A 201 2.41 11.69 34.22
CA GLN A 201 3.57 10.84 34.42
C GLN A 201 3.20 9.36 34.29
N VAL A 202 3.93 8.63 33.47
CA VAL A 202 3.68 7.20 33.18
C VAL A 202 4.97 6.38 33.30
N GLY A 203 4.82 5.07 33.41
CA GLY A 203 5.95 4.15 33.51
C GLY A 203 6.73 4.26 34.81
N ASN A 204 7.84 3.55 34.88
CA ASN A 204 8.69 3.50 36.06
C ASN A 204 9.51 4.79 36.28
N ASP A 205 9.88 5.44 35.19
CA ASP A 205 10.73 6.64 35.19
C ASP A 205 9.93 7.92 35.44
N LYS A 206 8.59 7.82 35.50
CA LYS A 206 7.67 8.93 35.74
C LYS A 206 7.88 10.09 34.76
N LEU A 207 8.14 9.80 33.48
CA LEU A 207 8.22 10.78 32.42
C LEU A 207 6.81 11.18 31.96
N ALA A 208 6.68 12.37 31.38
CA ALA A 208 5.43 12.76 30.75
C ALA A 208 5.08 11.80 29.61
N LEU A 209 3.80 11.51 29.43
CA LEU A 209 3.34 10.60 28.37
C LEU A 209 3.81 11.04 26.99
N SER A 210 3.80 12.35 26.69
CA SER A 210 4.34 12.90 25.45
C SER A 210 5.79 12.51 25.19
N ASP A 211 6.64 12.59 26.21
CA ASP A 211 8.07 12.31 26.12
C ASP A 211 8.30 10.80 25.91
N VAL A 212 7.55 9.98 26.64
CA VAL A 212 7.61 8.51 26.49
C VAL A 212 7.16 8.06 25.10
N LEU A 213 6.13 8.71 24.53
CA LEU A 213 5.69 8.43 23.17
C LEU A 213 6.76 8.84 22.15
N GLU A 214 7.33 10.03 22.27
CA GLU A 214 8.38 10.50 21.35
C GLU A 214 9.60 9.56 21.39
N GLU A 215 10.06 9.14 22.56
CA GLU A 215 11.15 8.18 22.72
C GLU A 215 10.83 6.83 22.04
N TRP A 216 9.60 6.35 22.21
CA TRP A 216 9.16 5.12 21.58
C TRP A 216 9.18 5.24 20.05
N PHE A 217 8.66 6.33 19.47
CA PHE A 217 8.68 6.55 18.02
C PHE A 217 10.09 6.73 17.49
N SER A 218 10.97 7.42 18.22
CA SER A 218 12.37 7.58 17.82
C SER A 218 13.11 6.24 17.69
N THR A 219 12.68 5.24 18.46
CA THR A 219 13.31 3.91 18.47
C THR A 219 12.64 2.92 17.53
N ASN A 220 11.30 3.01 17.34
CA ASN A 220 10.50 1.99 16.68
C ASN A 220 10.02 2.38 15.28
N SER A 221 10.15 3.65 14.85
CA SER A 221 9.89 4.03 13.47
C SER A 221 11.01 3.53 12.54
N PHE A 222 10.65 3.24 11.30
CA PHE A 222 11.62 2.75 10.32
C PHE A 222 12.69 3.80 10.03
N ASN A 223 13.96 3.41 10.16
CA ASN A 223 15.13 4.30 10.07
C ASN A 223 15.06 5.50 11.04
N ASN A 224 14.38 5.35 12.18
CA ASN A 224 14.15 6.40 13.18
C ASN A 224 13.49 7.65 12.58
N ASN A 225 12.67 7.46 11.54
CA ASN A 225 12.07 8.56 10.80
C ASN A 225 10.61 8.75 11.19
N TYR A 226 10.35 9.85 11.89
CA TYR A 226 9.02 10.29 12.30
C TYR A 226 8.98 11.82 12.35
N HIS A 227 7.78 12.39 12.30
CA HIS A 227 7.55 13.81 12.47
C HIS A 227 6.36 14.04 13.41
N ILE A 228 6.51 14.97 14.35
CA ILE A 228 5.45 15.40 15.25
C ILE A 228 4.84 16.68 14.69
N GLN A 229 3.57 16.61 14.28
CA GLN A 229 2.84 17.79 13.81
C GLN A 229 2.51 18.75 14.95
N GLY A 230 2.18 18.20 16.13
CA GLY A 230 1.88 19.02 17.31
C GLY A 230 1.46 18.20 18.51
N THR A 231 1.65 18.82 19.68
CA THR A 231 1.29 18.27 20.99
C THR A 231 0.51 19.30 21.79
N THR A 232 -0.62 18.88 22.34
CA THR A 232 -1.42 19.61 23.30
C THR A 232 -1.63 18.74 24.54
N ASN A 233 -2.27 19.26 25.59
CA ASN A 233 -2.56 18.44 26.76
C ASN A 233 -3.46 17.22 26.44
N LEU A 234 -4.34 17.32 25.43
CA LEU A 234 -5.33 16.29 25.13
C LEU A 234 -5.07 15.53 23.81
N LYS A 235 -4.04 15.90 23.09
CA LYS A 235 -3.77 15.33 21.77
C LYS A 235 -2.30 15.41 21.38
N MET A 236 -1.80 14.36 20.72
CA MET A 236 -0.49 14.35 20.08
C MET A 236 -0.60 13.68 18.71
N ILE A 237 -0.09 14.34 17.67
CA ILE A 237 -0.18 13.86 16.30
C ILE A 237 1.22 13.68 15.73
N PHE A 238 1.48 12.46 15.27
CA PHE A 238 2.60 12.12 14.42
C PHE A 238 2.08 11.97 12.98
N ASP A 239 2.33 12.95 12.14
CA ASP A 239 1.74 13.04 10.79
C ASP A 239 2.53 12.29 9.72
N ASP A 240 3.79 11.95 9.98
CA ASP A 240 4.62 11.12 9.11
C ASP A 240 5.51 10.18 9.93
N VAL A 241 5.00 8.99 10.21
CA VAL A 241 5.79 7.92 10.83
C VAL A 241 6.12 6.88 9.78
N LYS A 242 7.39 6.59 9.60
CA LYS A 242 7.81 5.54 8.67
C LYS A 242 7.71 4.16 9.30
N ILE A 243 7.03 3.24 8.60
CA ILE A 243 6.99 1.82 8.95
C ILE A 243 7.60 0.98 7.81
N PRO A 244 8.27 -0.15 8.10
CA PRO A 244 8.88 -0.95 7.06
C PRO A 244 7.83 -1.66 6.19
N VAL A 245 8.21 -2.06 4.98
CA VAL A 245 7.35 -2.89 4.10
C VAL A 245 7.30 -4.33 4.58
N LYS A 246 8.42 -4.82 5.07
CA LYS A 246 8.62 -6.20 5.57
C LYS A 246 9.14 -6.17 7.01
N ASP A 247 8.75 -7.17 7.78
CA ASP A 247 9.35 -7.40 9.10
C ASP A 247 10.70 -8.13 8.98
N LYS A 248 11.34 -8.38 10.13
CA LYS A 248 12.61 -9.09 10.21
C LYS A 248 12.57 -10.51 9.63
N ASN A 249 11.37 -11.12 9.54
CA ASN A 249 11.13 -12.45 8.99
C ASN A 249 10.67 -12.41 7.53
N GLN A 250 10.77 -11.26 6.86
CA GLN A 250 10.32 -11.03 5.49
C GLN A 250 8.81 -11.14 5.27
N ASN A 251 8.00 -11.16 6.33
CA ASN A 251 6.56 -11.08 6.23
C ASN A 251 6.11 -9.63 6.00
N ASN A 252 4.97 -9.44 5.36
CA ASN A 252 4.41 -8.11 5.17
C ASN A 252 4.18 -7.42 6.53
N TYR A 253 4.71 -6.20 6.65
CA TYR A 253 4.50 -5.36 7.81
C TYR A 253 3.39 -4.36 7.51
N THR A 254 2.31 -4.43 8.25
CA THR A 254 1.10 -3.66 7.98
C THR A 254 0.90 -2.55 9.01
N THR A 255 0.08 -1.55 8.67
CA THR A 255 -0.38 -0.51 9.60
C THR A 255 -0.99 -1.12 10.88
N ASN A 256 -1.77 -2.21 10.74
CA ASN A 256 -2.35 -2.91 11.90
C ASN A 256 -1.30 -3.55 12.82
N LYS A 257 -0.22 -4.10 12.25
CA LYS A 257 0.88 -4.67 13.05
C LYS A 257 1.58 -3.58 13.86
N PHE A 258 1.89 -2.46 13.23
CA PHE A 258 2.47 -1.31 13.91
C PHE A 258 1.55 -0.76 15.01
N ALA A 259 0.27 -0.58 14.71
CA ALA A 259 -0.73 -0.16 15.71
C ALA A 259 -0.84 -1.12 16.89
N LEU A 260 -0.68 -2.44 16.65
CA LEU A 260 -0.67 -3.44 17.73
C LEU A 260 0.58 -3.32 18.61
N GLU A 261 1.73 -3.00 18.02
CA GLU A 261 2.98 -2.78 18.78
C GLU A 261 2.85 -1.57 19.70
N ILE A 262 2.33 -0.44 19.19
CA ILE A 262 2.04 0.75 20.00
C ILE A 262 1.02 0.41 21.11
N PHE A 263 -0.07 -0.26 20.74
CA PHE A 263 -1.12 -0.65 21.69
C PHE A 263 -0.55 -1.48 22.86
N LYS A 264 0.29 -2.48 22.55
CA LYS A 264 0.94 -3.31 23.57
C LYS A 264 1.88 -2.48 24.45
N TYR A 265 2.63 -1.57 23.85
CA TYR A 265 3.52 -0.68 24.61
C TYR A 265 2.74 0.19 25.59
N LEU A 266 1.65 0.84 25.17
CA LEU A 266 0.79 1.62 26.07
C LEU A 266 0.26 0.78 27.25
N LYS A 267 -0.09 -0.49 26.98
CA LYS A 267 -0.49 -1.43 28.06
C LYS A 267 0.63 -1.67 29.08
N THR A 268 1.90 -1.70 28.67
CA THR A 268 3.04 -1.85 29.60
C THR A 268 3.23 -0.64 30.49
N LEU A 269 2.74 0.53 30.08
CA LEU A 269 2.76 1.75 30.87
C LEU A 269 1.60 1.84 31.88
N GLY A 270 0.73 0.82 31.92
CA GLY A 270 -0.47 0.79 32.78
C GLY A 270 -1.66 1.56 32.21
N LEU A 271 -1.63 1.93 30.92
CA LEU A 271 -2.72 2.64 30.26
C LEU A 271 -3.74 1.67 29.69
N GLU A 272 -4.98 2.17 29.46
CA GLU A 272 -6.07 1.44 28.84
C GLU A 272 -6.38 2.02 27.44
N PRO A 273 -5.55 1.68 26.41
CA PRO A 273 -5.77 2.19 25.06
C PRO A 273 -6.89 1.43 24.33
N SER A 274 -7.60 2.13 23.47
CA SER A 274 -8.33 1.58 22.34
C SER A 274 -7.67 1.97 21.02
N LYS A 275 -7.89 1.21 19.94
CA LYS A 275 -7.30 1.52 18.63
C LYS A 275 -8.33 1.38 17.51
N GLU A 276 -8.28 2.32 16.57
CA GLU A 276 -9.02 2.26 15.31
C GLU A 276 -8.05 2.57 14.16
N ILE A 277 -8.23 1.94 13.00
CA ILE A 277 -7.38 2.16 11.83
C ILE A 277 -8.27 2.50 10.64
N LYS A 278 -7.95 3.63 9.98
CA LYS A 278 -8.61 4.07 8.76
C LYS A 278 -7.55 4.40 7.70
N GLY A 279 -7.37 3.51 6.72
CA GLY A 279 -6.31 3.64 5.72
C GLY A 279 -4.92 3.69 6.34
N SER A 280 -4.19 4.78 6.13
CA SER A 280 -2.87 5.02 6.73
C SER A 280 -2.90 5.68 8.11
N THR A 281 -4.08 5.94 8.66
CA THR A 281 -4.22 6.60 9.96
C THR A 281 -4.54 5.62 11.08
N ILE A 282 -3.77 5.70 12.15
CA ILE A 282 -3.95 4.96 13.41
C ILE A 282 -4.46 5.93 14.46
N TYR A 283 -5.66 5.69 14.96
CA TYR A 283 -6.24 6.41 16.09
C TYR A 283 -6.03 5.60 17.36
N LEU A 284 -5.43 6.20 18.37
CA LEU A 284 -5.23 5.62 19.69
C LEU A 284 -5.88 6.51 20.73
N THR A 285 -6.91 5.99 21.38
CA THR A 285 -7.62 6.70 22.45
C THR A 285 -7.31 6.05 23.79
N ILE A 286 -6.84 6.84 24.76
CA ILE A 286 -6.51 6.40 26.12
C ILE A 286 -7.70 6.68 27.03
N ASN A 287 -8.22 5.63 27.67
CA ASN A 287 -9.37 5.68 28.55
C ASN A 287 -8.98 5.99 29.99
#